data_51b2405455fd21668a963fc01123d54c
#
_entry.id   51b2405455fd21668a963fc01123d54c
#
_cell.length_a   1.000
_cell.length_b   1.000
_cell.length_c   1.000
_cell.angle_alpha   90.00
_cell.angle_beta   90.00
_cell.angle_gamma   90.00
#
_symmetry.space_group_name_H-M   'P 1'
#
loop_
_entity.id
_entity.type
_entity.pdbx_description
1 polymer ?
#
loop_
_entity_poly.entity_id
_entity_poly.type
_entity_poly.pdbx_seq_one_letter_code
_entity_poly.pdbx_strand_id
1 'polypeptide(L)'
;FPEMLSNPRLTALQGTLNVVMNQNVTLSCQPNTGSPPVTYILFKHNQKVSTLNRPDLTPALFNLTINSASDLGEYKCKAENNITSGGKYSNSLIFTLLEPISKPVLSSPISEVKKGQRVTLSCLSENGSLPITYIFFKGKQNISPPVKMQKREAAVIFLFINSSSDFGTYKCRAENSFYNNTKYSNSFNFTLAEERSHSQPLLISLGLILLLLVIGLGLAIPFFIIPSYKASE
;
A
#
# COMPACT_ATOMS: atom_id res chain seq x y z
N PHE A 1 -0.56 6.97 60.29
CA PHE A 1 0.24 5.71 60.30
C PHE A 1 0.86 5.50 58.91
N PRO A 2 2.08 4.96 58.87
CA PRO A 2 2.70 4.59 57.59
C PRO A 2 1.84 3.56 56.87
N GLU A 3 1.61 3.78 55.54
CA GLU A 3 0.70 3.01 54.71
C GLU A 3 1.47 2.22 53.65
N MET A 4 1.09 0.96 53.44
CA MET A 4 1.64 0.12 52.35
C MET A 4 1.25 0.70 50.97
N LEU A 5 2.15 0.57 50.01
CA LEU A 5 1.89 0.98 48.63
C LEU A 5 0.79 0.11 47.98
N SER A 6 -0.15 0.73 47.31
CA SER A 6 -0.98 0.05 46.34
C SER A 6 -0.20 -0.32 45.07
N ASN A 7 -0.72 -1.21 44.23
CA ASN A 7 -0.12 -1.50 42.94
C ASN A 7 -0.04 -0.21 42.11
N PRO A 8 1.15 0.17 41.62
CA PRO A 8 1.26 1.35 40.77
C PRO A 8 0.62 1.11 39.42
N ARG A 9 0.18 2.20 38.80
CA ARG A 9 -0.30 2.22 37.42
C ARG A 9 0.78 2.78 36.51
N LEU A 10 1.13 2.04 35.46
CA LEU A 10 2.03 2.49 34.40
C LEU A 10 1.19 2.96 33.22
N THR A 11 1.43 4.19 32.74
CA THR A 11 0.75 4.79 31.60
C THR A 11 1.74 5.51 30.70
N ALA A 12 1.42 5.60 29.41
CA ALA A 12 2.15 6.45 28.48
C ALA A 12 1.50 7.83 28.43
N LEU A 13 2.24 8.91 28.68
CA LEU A 13 1.70 10.28 28.76
C LEU A 13 1.11 10.76 27.42
N GLN A 14 1.62 10.27 26.29
CA GLN A 14 1.07 10.58 24.98
C GLN A 14 -0.31 9.94 24.70
N GLY A 15 -0.85 9.13 25.64
CA GLY A 15 -2.17 8.52 25.54
C GLY A 15 -2.29 7.37 24.53
N THR A 16 -1.22 7.01 23.81
CA THR A 16 -1.17 5.91 22.86
C THR A 16 0.08 5.07 23.03
N LEU A 17 -0.01 3.79 22.70
CA LEU A 17 1.14 2.86 22.64
C LEU A 17 1.68 2.70 21.21
N ASN A 18 1.09 3.37 20.26
CA ASN A 18 1.58 3.43 18.87
C ASN A 18 2.70 4.47 18.79
N VAL A 19 3.85 4.06 18.34
CA VAL A 19 5.07 4.88 18.30
C VAL A 19 5.77 4.77 16.95
N VAL A 20 6.59 5.77 16.67
CA VAL A 20 7.42 5.81 15.46
C VAL A 20 8.89 5.77 15.83
N MET A 21 9.74 5.39 14.87
CA MET A 21 11.19 5.42 15.08
C MET A 21 11.66 6.84 15.45
N ASN A 22 12.61 6.91 16.35
CA ASN A 22 13.20 8.14 16.92
C ASN A 22 12.21 8.99 17.73
N GLN A 23 11.05 8.44 18.10
CA GLN A 23 10.10 9.13 18.97
C GLN A 23 10.54 9.07 20.43
N ASN A 24 10.44 10.22 21.11
CA ASN A 24 10.52 10.27 22.56
C ASN A 24 9.16 9.97 23.18
N VAL A 25 9.12 9.07 24.15
CA VAL A 25 7.94 8.69 24.91
C VAL A 25 8.22 8.85 26.40
N THR A 26 7.21 9.23 27.15
CA THR A 26 7.31 9.34 28.62
C THR A 26 6.32 8.38 29.26
N LEU A 27 6.85 7.48 30.10
CA LEU A 27 6.04 6.60 30.94
C LEU A 27 5.90 7.20 32.32
N SER A 28 4.66 7.23 32.81
CA SER A 28 4.31 7.68 34.16
C SER A 28 3.95 6.48 35.02
N CYS A 29 4.60 6.34 36.16
CA CYS A 29 4.33 5.29 37.17
C CYS A 29 3.92 5.92 38.47
N GLN A 30 2.75 5.54 39.02
CA GLN A 30 2.25 6.06 40.28
C GLN A 30 1.35 5.06 40.99
N PRO A 31 1.53 4.80 42.30
CA PRO A 31 0.54 4.12 43.13
C PRO A 31 -0.58 5.07 43.52
N ASN A 32 -1.77 4.54 43.79
CA ASN A 32 -2.89 5.38 44.26
C ASN A 32 -2.74 5.77 45.75
N THR A 33 -2.18 4.85 46.54
CA THR A 33 -2.00 5.05 48.01
C THR A 33 -0.65 4.53 48.47
N GLY A 34 -0.20 5.00 49.62
CA GLY A 34 1.01 4.57 50.29
C GLY A 34 1.78 5.72 50.87
N SER A 35 2.70 5.42 51.76
CA SER A 35 3.55 6.42 52.41
C SER A 35 4.89 6.62 51.68
N PRO A 36 5.28 7.87 51.38
CA PRO A 36 6.59 8.18 50.84
C PRO A 36 7.70 8.02 51.90
N PRO A 37 8.99 8.03 51.50
CA PRO A 37 9.49 8.13 50.13
C PRO A 37 9.30 6.84 49.34
N VAL A 38 9.18 6.98 48.00
CA VAL A 38 8.96 5.85 47.09
C VAL A 38 10.09 5.74 46.06
N THR A 39 10.63 4.53 45.94
CA THR A 39 11.57 4.17 44.88
C THR A 39 10.81 3.49 43.74
N TYR A 40 10.95 4.03 42.54
CA TYR A 40 10.34 3.48 41.32
C TYR A 40 11.42 2.88 40.45
N ILE A 41 11.19 1.65 39.96
CA ILE A 41 12.10 0.93 39.08
C ILE A 41 11.37 0.56 37.82
N LEU A 42 11.86 1.03 36.67
CA LEU A 42 11.34 0.63 35.35
C LEU A 42 12.07 -0.61 34.87
N PHE A 43 11.32 -1.60 34.42
CA PHE A 43 11.80 -2.82 33.80
C PHE A 43 11.34 -2.89 32.35
N LYS A 44 12.20 -3.46 31.48
CA LYS A 44 11.89 -3.92 30.13
C LYS A 44 12.28 -5.39 30.05
N HIS A 45 11.32 -6.29 29.68
CA HIS A 45 11.57 -7.75 29.67
C HIS A 45 12.27 -8.27 30.93
N ASN A 46 11.82 -7.84 32.09
CA ASN A 46 12.42 -8.17 33.42
C ASN A 46 13.86 -7.64 33.67
N GLN A 47 14.42 -6.88 32.73
CA GLN A 47 15.67 -6.18 32.92
C GLN A 47 15.44 -4.77 33.46
N LYS A 48 16.17 -4.39 34.49
CA LYS A 48 16.10 -3.04 35.05
C LYS A 48 16.64 -2.02 34.05
N VAL A 49 15.81 -1.03 33.72
CA VAL A 49 16.15 0.06 32.79
C VAL A 49 16.53 1.33 33.53
N SER A 50 15.76 1.70 34.56
CA SER A 50 15.93 2.97 35.25
C SER A 50 15.39 2.89 36.70
N THR A 51 15.89 3.76 37.55
CA THR A 51 15.40 3.92 38.93
C THR A 51 15.26 5.40 39.25
N LEU A 52 14.13 5.76 39.85
CA LEU A 52 13.82 7.12 40.30
C LEU A 52 13.32 7.08 41.75
N ASN A 53 13.81 8.01 42.60
CA ASN A 53 13.34 8.18 43.96
C ASN A 53 12.46 9.43 44.01
N ARG A 54 11.32 9.31 44.70
CA ARG A 54 10.42 10.43 44.98
C ARG A 54 10.24 10.59 46.49
N PRO A 55 10.43 11.81 47.00
CA PRO A 55 10.22 12.10 48.41
C PRO A 55 8.73 12.16 48.76
N ASP A 56 7.86 12.16 47.78
CA ASP A 56 6.41 12.23 47.84
C ASP A 56 5.74 11.17 46.95
N LEU A 57 4.41 11.20 46.81
CA LEU A 57 3.64 10.29 45.94
C LEU A 57 3.49 10.83 44.51
N THR A 58 4.27 11.81 44.11
CA THR A 58 4.21 12.30 42.71
C THR A 58 4.65 11.21 41.74
N PRO A 59 4.12 11.20 40.53
CA PRO A 59 4.46 10.19 39.51
C PRO A 59 5.95 10.18 39.20
N ALA A 60 6.52 8.99 39.07
CA ALA A 60 7.82 8.83 38.43
C ALA A 60 7.68 8.87 36.91
N LEU A 61 8.40 9.81 36.27
CA LEU A 61 8.39 9.98 34.83
C LEU A 61 9.66 9.41 34.22
N PHE A 62 9.52 8.40 33.38
CA PHE A 62 10.61 7.76 32.64
C PHE A 62 10.59 8.16 31.18
N ASN A 63 11.64 8.86 30.73
CA ASN A 63 11.79 9.26 29.34
C ASN A 63 12.56 8.17 28.57
N LEU A 64 12.00 7.74 27.45
CA LEU A 64 12.54 6.73 26.57
C LEU A 64 12.60 7.27 25.15
N THR A 65 13.56 6.82 24.35
CA THR A 65 13.60 7.07 22.90
C THR A 65 13.49 5.74 22.18
N ILE A 66 12.58 5.65 21.22
CA ILE A 66 12.37 4.43 20.41
C ILE A 66 13.34 4.47 19.22
N ASN A 67 14.53 3.91 19.40
CA ASN A 67 15.58 3.93 18.37
C ASN A 67 15.64 2.65 17.53
N SER A 68 15.06 1.57 18.04
CA SER A 68 15.12 0.25 17.42
C SER A 68 13.92 -0.61 17.79
N ALA A 69 13.71 -1.71 17.08
CA ALA A 69 12.68 -2.69 17.41
C ALA A 69 12.89 -3.29 18.81
N SER A 70 14.12 -3.33 19.31
CA SER A 70 14.40 -3.81 20.66
C SER A 70 13.81 -2.91 21.75
N ASP A 71 13.48 -1.65 21.45
CA ASP A 71 12.87 -0.71 22.40
C ASP A 71 11.35 -0.90 22.53
N LEU A 72 10.75 -1.76 21.73
CA LEU A 72 9.31 -2.03 21.72
C LEU A 72 8.84 -3.03 22.79
N GLY A 73 9.73 -3.55 23.61
CA GLY A 73 9.45 -4.60 24.55
C GLY A 73 8.36 -4.33 25.60
N GLU A 74 8.10 -5.32 26.44
CA GLU A 74 7.19 -5.21 27.58
C GLU A 74 7.80 -4.37 28.68
N TYR A 75 7.16 -3.28 29.05
CA TYR A 75 7.55 -2.41 30.16
C TYR A 75 6.65 -2.63 31.37
N LYS A 76 7.27 -2.69 32.54
CA LYS A 76 6.63 -2.71 33.87
C LYS A 76 7.35 -1.78 34.81
N CYS A 77 6.63 -1.24 35.76
CA CYS A 77 7.22 -0.46 36.85
C CYS A 77 7.01 -1.19 38.18
N LYS A 78 7.96 -1.06 39.05
CA LYS A 78 7.88 -1.50 40.46
C LYS A 78 8.00 -0.28 41.37
N ALA A 79 7.11 -0.18 42.35
CA ALA A 79 7.20 0.82 43.42
C ALA A 79 7.55 0.16 44.74
N GLU A 80 8.51 0.72 45.46
CA GLU A 80 9.00 0.24 46.75
C GLU A 80 9.04 1.38 47.76
N ASN A 81 8.73 1.08 49.02
CA ASN A 81 9.00 1.93 50.17
C ASN A 81 9.47 1.07 51.33
N ASN A 82 9.87 1.69 52.43
CA ASN A 82 10.41 0.99 53.62
C ASN A 82 9.41 0.09 54.34
N ILE A 83 8.12 0.18 54.00
CA ILE A 83 7.03 -0.52 54.66
C ILE A 83 6.53 -1.70 53.83
N THR A 84 6.52 -1.55 52.49
CA THR A 84 6.02 -2.56 51.58
C THR A 84 7.08 -3.59 51.25
N SER A 85 6.97 -4.77 51.86
CA SER A 85 7.91 -5.87 51.61
C SER A 85 7.81 -6.32 50.15
N GLY A 86 8.98 -6.40 49.48
CA GLY A 86 9.09 -6.90 48.10
C GLY A 86 8.59 -5.96 47.00
N GLY A 87 8.03 -4.79 47.38
CA GLY A 87 7.49 -3.82 46.43
C GLY A 87 6.22 -4.26 45.71
N LYS A 88 5.66 -3.39 44.87
CA LYS A 88 4.43 -3.61 44.09
C LYS A 88 4.69 -3.36 42.61
N TYR A 89 4.21 -4.25 41.73
CA TYR A 89 4.35 -4.16 40.29
C TYR A 89 3.11 -3.56 39.63
N SER A 90 3.33 -2.84 38.55
CA SER A 90 2.29 -2.26 37.72
C SER A 90 1.72 -3.26 36.70
N ASN A 91 0.73 -2.78 35.93
CA ASN A 91 0.37 -3.36 34.64
C ASN A 91 1.55 -3.30 33.65
N SER A 92 1.47 -4.12 32.61
CA SER A 92 2.43 -4.10 31.49
C SER A 92 1.99 -3.14 30.40
N LEU A 93 2.95 -2.51 29.74
CA LEU A 93 2.78 -1.76 28.49
C LEU A 93 3.68 -2.33 27.41
N ILE A 94 3.15 -2.45 26.18
CA ILE A 94 3.90 -2.90 25.00
C ILE A 94 3.68 -1.87 23.89
N PHE A 95 4.77 -1.31 23.36
CA PHE A 95 4.69 -0.38 22.24
C PHE A 95 4.54 -1.11 20.92
N THR A 96 3.75 -0.53 20.01
CA THR A 96 3.58 -0.97 18.62
C THR A 96 4.25 0.04 17.70
N LEU A 97 5.23 -0.41 16.89
CA LEU A 97 5.88 0.43 15.92
C LEU A 97 4.94 0.69 14.73
N LEU A 98 4.79 1.97 14.40
CA LEU A 98 4.13 2.39 13.17
C LEU A 98 5.16 2.56 12.07
N GLU A 99 4.89 1.97 10.90
CA GLU A 99 5.72 2.08 9.71
C GLU A 99 5.11 3.09 8.72
N PRO A 100 5.95 3.95 8.12
CA PRO A 100 5.51 4.84 7.05
C PRO A 100 5.15 4.04 5.79
N ILE A 101 4.21 4.58 5.02
CA ILE A 101 3.79 3.97 3.75
C ILE A 101 4.94 4.06 2.73
N SER A 102 5.26 2.96 2.05
CA SER A 102 6.10 2.97 0.85
C SER A 102 5.36 3.59 -0.34
N LYS A 103 6.09 4.02 -1.35
CA LYS A 103 5.48 4.49 -2.61
C LYS A 103 4.63 3.37 -3.21
N PRO A 104 3.31 3.58 -3.40
CA PRO A 104 2.46 2.54 -3.96
C PRO A 104 2.77 2.32 -5.44
N VAL A 105 2.51 1.11 -5.93
CA VAL A 105 2.59 0.73 -7.33
C VAL A 105 1.18 0.62 -7.89
N LEU A 106 0.91 1.36 -8.97
CA LEU A 106 -0.30 1.23 -9.77
C LEU A 106 -0.01 0.34 -10.98
N SER A 107 -0.82 -0.66 -11.17
CA SER A 107 -0.70 -1.63 -12.26
C SER A 107 -2.06 -2.05 -12.82
N SER A 108 -2.04 -2.64 -14.01
CA SER A 108 -3.17 -3.31 -14.65
C SER A 108 -2.65 -4.58 -15.33
N PRO A 109 -3.45 -5.66 -15.41
CA PRO A 109 -3.08 -6.87 -16.16
C PRO A 109 -2.89 -6.60 -17.65
N ILE A 110 -3.53 -5.56 -18.18
CA ILE A 110 -3.46 -5.16 -19.59
C ILE A 110 -3.18 -3.66 -19.69
N SER A 111 -2.47 -3.26 -20.73
CA SER A 111 -2.21 -1.85 -21.07
C SER A 111 -2.86 -1.46 -22.39
N GLU A 112 -3.02 -2.41 -23.32
CA GLU A 112 -3.74 -2.21 -24.57
C GLU A 112 -5.20 -2.61 -24.42
N VAL A 113 -6.12 -1.73 -24.79
CA VAL A 113 -7.56 -1.90 -24.55
C VAL A 113 -8.38 -1.55 -25.77
N LYS A 114 -9.50 -2.25 -25.94
CA LYS A 114 -10.52 -1.93 -26.95
C LYS A 114 -11.57 -1.01 -26.35
N LYS A 115 -12.24 -0.23 -27.21
CA LYS A 115 -13.39 0.56 -26.79
C LYS A 115 -14.50 -0.34 -26.22
N GLY A 116 -15.10 0.05 -25.10
CA GLY A 116 -16.10 -0.75 -24.38
C GLY A 116 -15.53 -1.82 -23.46
N GLN A 117 -14.20 -1.96 -23.37
CA GLN A 117 -13.56 -2.97 -22.54
C GLN A 117 -13.54 -2.57 -21.08
N ARG A 118 -13.87 -3.53 -20.21
CA ARG A 118 -13.67 -3.43 -18.77
C ARG A 118 -12.20 -3.68 -18.44
N VAL A 119 -11.59 -2.79 -17.67
CA VAL A 119 -10.21 -2.87 -17.22
C VAL A 119 -10.13 -2.85 -15.69
N THR A 120 -9.04 -3.36 -15.17
CA THR A 120 -8.76 -3.41 -13.74
C THR A 120 -7.54 -2.56 -13.43
N LEU A 121 -7.64 -1.67 -12.43
CA LEU A 121 -6.50 -0.99 -11.83
C LEU A 121 -6.28 -1.51 -10.43
N SER A 122 -5.05 -1.87 -10.10
CA SER A 122 -4.61 -2.36 -8.80
C SER A 122 -3.57 -1.43 -8.21
N CYS A 123 -3.72 -1.06 -6.95
CA CYS A 123 -2.78 -0.20 -6.23
C CYS A 123 -2.33 -0.87 -4.94
N LEU A 124 -1.02 -1.01 -4.74
CA LEU A 124 -0.44 -1.65 -3.56
C LEU A 124 0.77 -0.88 -3.05
N SER A 125 0.80 -0.63 -1.74
CA SER A 125 2.00 -0.23 -1.00
C SER A 125 2.57 -1.46 -0.29
N GLU A 126 3.84 -1.76 -0.53
CA GLU A 126 4.49 -2.94 0.05
C GLU A 126 4.71 -2.81 1.56
N ASN A 127 4.97 -1.59 2.04
CA ASN A 127 5.19 -1.29 3.45
C ASN A 127 4.21 -0.23 3.95
N GLY A 128 4.08 -0.14 5.26
CA GLY A 128 3.23 0.80 5.97
C GLY A 128 2.27 0.12 6.93
N SER A 129 2.03 0.75 8.06
CA SER A 129 1.09 0.22 9.06
C SER A 129 -0.34 0.28 8.56
N LEU A 130 -1.06 -0.83 8.76
CA LEU A 130 -2.49 -0.96 8.41
C LEU A 130 -3.37 -0.24 9.45
N PRO A 131 -4.54 0.25 9.04
CA PRO A 131 -5.12 0.20 7.70
C PRO A 131 -4.51 1.23 6.75
N ILE A 132 -4.45 0.88 5.45
CA ILE A 132 -4.04 1.80 4.37
C ILE A 132 -5.27 2.14 3.53
N THR A 133 -5.45 3.42 3.24
CA THR A 133 -6.51 3.92 2.37
C THR A 133 -5.92 4.30 1.03
N TYR A 134 -6.54 3.81 -0.06
CA TYR A 134 -6.15 4.09 -1.42
C TYR A 134 -7.22 4.93 -2.13
N ILE A 135 -6.78 5.92 -2.90
CA ILE A 135 -7.64 6.79 -3.71
C ILE A 135 -7.09 6.80 -5.13
N PHE A 136 -7.96 6.55 -6.10
CA PHE A 136 -7.57 6.49 -7.52
C PHE A 136 -7.93 7.79 -8.23
N PHE A 137 -7.05 8.21 -9.11
CA PHE A 137 -7.16 9.45 -9.87
C PHE A 137 -6.97 9.22 -11.37
N LYS A 138 -7.65 10.04 -12.16
CA LYS A 138 -7.36 10.27 -13.56
C LYS A 138 -7.04 11.75 -13.75
N GLY A 139 -5.79 12.06 -14.10
CA GLY A 139 -5.30 13.43 -14.02
C GLY A 139 -5.39 13.96 -12.58
N LYS A 140 -6.23 14.99 -12.37
CA LYS A 140 -6.50 15.57 -11.05
C LYS A 140 -7.83 15.13 -10.43
N GLN A 141 -8.63 14.35 -11.14
CA GLN A 141 -9.97 13.95 -10.72
C GLN A 141 -9.95 12.61 -9.98
N ASN A 142 -10.63 12.54 -8.83
CA ASN A 142 -10.94 11.27 -8.17
C ASN A 142 -11.91 10.46 -9.02
N ILE A 143 -11.60 9.18 -9.23
CA ILE A 143 -12.41 8.28 -10.06
C ILE A 143 -13.04 7.14 -9.26
N SER A 144 -12.76 7.06 -7.96
CA SER A 144 -13.37 6.09 -7.06
C SER A 144 -13.54 6.65 -5.66
N PRO A 145 -14.48 6.12 -4.86
CA PRO A 145 -14.45 6.31 -3.41
C PRO A 145 -13.12 5.83 -2.83
N PRO A 146 -12.70 6.32 -1.64
CA PRO A 146 -11.56 5.79 -0.92
C PRO A 146 -11.74 4.30 -0.59
N VAL A 147 -10.72 3.49 -0.89
CA VAL A 147 -10.70 2.05 -0.61
C VAL A 147 -9.81 1.79 0.59
N LYS A 148 -10.39 1.43 1.73
CA LYS A 148 -9.66 1.16 2.98
C LYS A 148 -9.32 -0.31 3.11
N MET A 149 -8.04 -0.64 3.12
CA MET A 149 -7.52 -2.00 3.22
C MET A 149 -7.08 -2.31 4.65
N GLN A 150 -7.65 -3.36 5.24
CA GLN A 150 -7.29 -3.86 6.59
C GLN A 150 -6.19 -4.92 6.52
N LYS A 151 -5.89 -5.43 5.33
CA LYS A 151 -4.85 -6.41 5.04
C LYS A 151 -3.90 -5.85 4.00
N ARG A 152 -2.70 -6.41 3.92
CA ARG A 152 -1.69 -6.05 2.91
C ARG A 152 -2.01 -6.71 1.57
N GLU A 153 -3.03 -6.18 0.93
CA GLU A 153 -3.54 -6.62 -0.37
C GLU A 153 -3.72 -5.39 -1.26
N ALA A 154 -3.72 -5.57 -2.57
CA ALA A 154 -3.95 -4.49 -3.51
C ALA A 154 -5.39 -3.99 -3.42
N ALA A 155 -5.55 -2.67 -3.36
CA ALA A 155 -6.84 -2.04 -3.63
C ALA A 155 -7.13 -2.13 -5.13
N VAL A 156 -8.33 -2.54 -5.49
CA VAL A 156 -8.72 -2.81 -6.89
C VAL A 156 -9.95 -2.00 -7.24
N ILE A 157 -9.92 -1.36 -8.41
CA ILE A 157 -11.09 -0.75 -9.04
C ILE A 157 -11.27 -1.26 -10.47
N PHE A 158 -12.49 -1.16 -10.95
CA PHE A 158 -12.87 -1.52 -12.31
C PHE A 158 -13.32 -0.28 -13.07
N LEU A 159 -12.87 -0.15 -14.31
CA LEU A 159 -13.24 0.95 -15.21
C LEU A 159 -13.71 0.38 -16.53
N PHE A 160 -14.52 1.17 -17.27
CA PHE A 160 -14.85 0.90 -18.65
C PHE A 160 -14.18 1.97 -19.53
N ILE A 161 -13.51 1.54 -20.58
CA ILE A 161 -12.89 2.44 -21.57
C ILE A 161 -13.85 2.58 -22.74
N ASN A 162 -14.73 3.58 -22.67
CA ASN A 162 -15.81 3.77 -23.65
C ASN A 162 -15.49 4.84 -24.69
N SER A 163 -14.63 5.79 -24.34
CA SER A 163 -14.36 6.96 -25.17
C SER A 163 -12.90 7.38 -25.12
N SER A 164 -12.48 8.25 -26.02
CA SER A 164 -11.14 8.84 -26.02
C SER A 164 -10.86 9.63 -24.74
N SER A 165 -11.90 10.17 -24.09
CA SER A 165 -11.74 10.86 -22.81
C SER A 165 -11.32 9.93 -21.66
N ASP A 166 -11.51 8.60 -21.78
CA ASP A 166 -11.12 7.62 -20.77
C ASP A 166 -9.62 7.27 -20.84
N PHE A 167 -8.95 7.61 -21.91
CA PHE A 167 -7.51 7.58 -21.99
C PHE A 167 -6.91 8.77 -21.22
N GLY A 168 -5.74 8.59 -20.65
CA GLY A 168 -5.06 9.61 -19.87
C GLY A 168 -4.21 8.98 -18.77
N THR A 169 -3.66 9.82 -17.91
CA THR A 169 -2.77 9.39 -16.86
C THR A 169 -3.54 9.02 -15.61
N TYR A 170 -3.43 7.77 -15.22
CA TYR A 170 -3.96 7.23 -13.98
C TYR A 170 -2.87 7.19 -12.90
N LYS A 171 -3.26 7.47 -11.67
CA LYS A 171 -2.43 7.37 -10.46
C LYS A 171 -3.28 6.89 -9.30
N CYS A 172 -2.64 6.34 -8.27
CA CYS A 172 -3.25 6.17 -6.98
C CYS A 172 -2.46 6.91 -5.90
N ARG A 173 -3.14 7.22 -4.81
CA ARG A 173 -2.55 7.75 -3.59
C ARG A 173 -2.83 6.77 -2.46
N ALA A 174 -1.81 6.46 -1.67
CA ALA A 174 -1.93 5.70 -0.44
C ALA A 174 -1.73 6.62 0.76
N GLU A 175 -2.51 6.39 1.80
CA GLU A 175 -2.41 7.10 3.08
C GLU A 175 -2.77 6.16 4.23
N ASN A 176 -2.16 6.35 5.41
CA ASN A 176 -2.62 5.72 6.64
C ASN A 176 -2.95 6.79 7.69
N SER A 177 -3.80 6.43 8.66
CA SER A 177 -4.32 7.36 9.67
C SER A 177 -3.29 7.78 10.73
N PHE A 178 -2.13 7.16 10.75
CA PHE A 178 -1.14 7.36 11.81
C PHE A 178 -0.06 8.38 11.45
N TYR A 179 0.09 8.64 10.17
CA TYR A 179 1.05 9.58 9.62
C TYR A 179 0.37 10.51 8.65
N ASN A 180 0.72 11.78 8.71
CA ASN A 180 0.42 12.73 7.63
C ASN A 180 1.25 12.39 6.36
N ASN A 181 1.46 11.10 6.09
CA ASN A 181 2.35 10.59 5.06
C ASN A 181 1.51 9.99 3.93
N THR A 182 1.26 10.81 2.95
CA THR A 182 0.62 10.41 1.69
C THR A 182 1.68 10.15 0.63
N LYS A 183 1.53 9.07 -0.13
CA LYS A 183 2.42 8.73 -1.25
C LYS A 183 1.61 8.48 -2.50
N TYR A 184 2.09 9.03 -3.62
CA TYR A 184 1.52 8.80 -4.94
C TYR A 184 2.29 7.71 -5.69
N SER A 185 1.56 6.93 -6.51
CA SER A 185 2.12 5.87 -7.35
C SER A 185 2.91 6.41 -8.55
N ASN A 186 3.46 5.48 -9.33
CA ASN A 186 3.79 5.69 -10.73
C ASN A 186 2.55 6.11 -11.53
N SER A 187 2.78 6.73 -12.68
CA SER A 187 1.74 6.97 -13.69
C SER A 187 1.48 5.69 -14.48
N PHE A 188 0.21 5.45 -14.83
CA PHE A 188 -0.22 4.37 -15.70
C PHE A 188 -1.14 4.93 -16.79
N ASN A 189 -0.94 4.50 -18.04
CA ASN A 189 -1.76 4.91 -19.19
C ASN A 189 -2.22 3.66 -19.94
N PHE A 190 -3.48 3.68 -20.37
CA PHE A 190 -3.99 2.71 -21.34
C PHE A 190 -3.72 3.21 -22.76
N THR A 191 -3.45 2.30 -23.68
CA THR A 191 -3.35 2.55 -25.12
C THR A 191 -4.48 1.85 -25.85
N LEU A 192 -4.97 2.46 -26.93
CA LEU A 192 -5.98 1.85 -27.77
C LEU A 192 -5.34 0.71 -28.57
N ALA A 193 -5.91 -0.49 -28.50
CA ALA A 193 -5.50 -1.59 -29.35
C ALA A 193 -5.85 -1.25 -30.81
N GLU A 194 -4.88 -1.33 -31.70
CA GLU A 194 -5.13 -1.16 -33.13
C GLU A 194 -6.01 -2.30 -33.62
N GLU A 195 -7.16 -1.96 -34.19
CA GLU A 195 -7.91 -2.92 -34.99
C GLU A 195 -7.08 -3.20 -36.25
N ARG A 196 -6.44 -4.38 -36.28
CA ARG A 196 -5.82 -4.85 -37.52
C ARG A 196 -6.93 -4.93 -38.54
N SER A 197 -6.98 -3.92 -39.42
CA SER A 197 -7.86 -3.92 -40.58
C SER A 197 -7.54 -5.17 -41.41
N HIS A 198 -8.48 -6.11 -41.46
CA HIS A 198 -8.38 -7.33 -42.23
C HIS A 198 -8.62 -7.05 -43.73
N SER A 199 -8.12 -5.90 -44.26
CA SER A 199 -8.30 -5.49 -45.66
C SER A 199 -7.26 -6.11 -46.62
N GLN A 200 -6.30 -6.90 -46.11
CA GLN A 200 -5.29 -7.49 -47.00
C GLN A 200 -5.75 -8.74 -47.84
N PRO A 201 -6.66 -9.62 -47.40
CA PRO A 201 -6.98 -10.77 -48.23
C PRO A 201 -7.76 -10.43 -49.51
N LEU A 202 -8.49 -9.31 -49.54
CA LEU A 202 -9.28 -8.91 -50.72
C LEU A 202 -8.40 -8.39 -51.86
N LEU A 203 -7.35 -7.64 -51.58
CA LEU A 203 -6.41 -7.14 -52.60
C LEU A 203 -5.55 -8.27 -53.18
N ILE A 204 -5.15 -9.25 -52.37
CA ILE A 204 -4.39 -10.43 -52.84
C ILE A 204 -5.29 -11.30 -53.70
N SER A 205 -6.55 -11.51 -53.35
CA SER A 205 -7.49 -12.32 -54.12
C SER A 205 -7.86 -11.67 -55.47
N LEU A 206 -8.06 -10.36 -55.51
CA LEU A 206 -8.26 -9.59 -56.75
C LEU A 206 -7.04 -9.61 -57.64
N GLY A 207 -5.84 -9.49 -57.12
CA GLY A 207 -4.58 -9.59 -57.86
C GLY A 207 -4.37 -10.98 -58.48
N LEU A 208 -4.68 -12.04 -57.71
CA LEU A 208 -4.61 -13.43 -58.21
C LEU A 208 -5.65 -13.70 -59.32
N ILE A 209 -6.86 -13.21 -59.18
CA ILE A 209 -7.93 -13.36 -60.22
C ILE A 209 -7.53 -12.60 -61.48
N LEU A 210 -7.00 -11.38 -61.40
CA LEU A 210 -6.49 -10.64 -62.55
C LEU A 210 -5.33 -11.35 -63.22
N LEU A 211 -4.39 -11.92 -62.47
CA LEU A 211 -3.28 -12.68 -63.00
C LEU A 211 -3.74 -13.94 -63.76
N LEU A 212 -4.70 -14.66 -63.23
CA LEU A 212 -5.29 -15.84 -63.85
C LEU A 212 -6.04 -15.50 -65.11
N LEU A 213 -6.76 -14.35 -65.15
CA LEU A 213 -7.44 -13.86 -66.36
C LEU A 213 -6.43 -13.50 -67.47
N VAL A 214 -5.34 -12.84 -67.13
CA VAL A 214 -4.28 -12.48 -68.10
C VAL A 214 -3.59 -13.73 -68.68
N ILE A 215 -3.30 -14.73 -67.84
CA ILE A 215 -2.71 -16.01 -68.28
C ILE A 215 -3.74 -16.77 -69.15
N GLY A 216 -4.99 -16.82 -68.79
CA GLY A 216 -6.05 -17.51 -69.54
C GLY A 216 -6.27 -16.89 -70.91
N LEU A 217 -6.28 -15.54 -71.02
CA LEU A 217 -6.35 -14.83 -72.28
C LEU A 217 -5.11 -15.04 -73.14
N GLY A 218 -3.90 -15.01 -72.54
CA GLY A 218 -2.62 -15.26 -73.24
C GLY A 218 -2.54 -16.67 -73.82
N LEU A 219 -3.07 -17.68 -73.16
CA LEU A 219 -3.11 -19.06 -73.66
C LEU A 219 -4.21 -19.29 -74.72
N ALA A 220 -5.33 -18.50 -74.71
CA ALA A 220 -6.40 -18.63 -75.69
C ALA A 220 -6.05 -18.00 -77.05
N ILE A 221 -5.20 -16.97 -77.12
CA ILE A 221 -4.83 -16.28 -78.34
C ILE A 221 -4.20 -17.24 -79.38
N PRO A 222 -3.28 -18.14 -79.06
CA PRO A 222 -2.72 -19.05 -80.09
C PRO A 222 -3.71 -20.04 -80.65
N PHE A 223 -4.77 -20.41 -79.86
CA PHE A 223 -5.81 -21.35 -80.38
C PHE A 223 -6.74 -20.70 -81.37
N PHE A 224 -6.92 -19.40 -81.34
CA PHE A 224 -7.79 -18.67 -82.28
C PHE A 224 -7.05 -18.17 -83.52
N ILE A 225 -5.72 -18.00 -83.46
CA ILE A 225 -4.92 -17.44 -84.56
C ILE A 225 -4.38 -18.55 -85.50
N ILE A 226 -4.04 -19.72 -84.95
CA ILE A 226 -3.42 -20.82 -85.73
C ILE A 226 -4.35 -21.50 -86.74
N PRO A 227 -5.65 -21.65 -86.52
CA PRO A 227 -6.57 -22.23 -87.55
C PRO A 227 -6.78 -21.40 -88.84
N SER A 228 -6.55 -20.09 -88.75
CA SER A 228 -6.82 -19.21 -89.93
C SER A 228 -5.71 -19.21 -90.97
N TYR A 229 -4.54 -19.82 -90.71
CA TYR A 229 -3.39 -19.81 -91.62
C TYR A 229 -3.32 -21.11 -92.52
N LYS A 230 -4.23 -22.07 -92.31
CA LYS A 230 -4.21 -23.35 -93.10
C LYS A 230 -5.30 -23.48 -94.15
N ALA A 231 -5.92 -22.38 -94.51
CA ALA A 231 -7.00 -22.42 -95.55
C ALA A 231 -6.73 -21.58 -96.79
N SER A 232 -5.46 -21.50 -97.24
CA SER A 232 -5.08 -20.91 -98.51
C SER A 232 -3.86 -21.62 -99.14
N GLU A 233 -4.05 -22.83 -99.63
CA GLU A 233 -3.42 -23.46 -100.77
C GLU A 233 -4.38 -24.41 -101.44
#